data_00e3380daea6d522ee53e7bdcab0ad98
#
_entry.id   00e3380daea6d522ee53e7bdcab0ad98
#
_cell.length_a   1.000
_cell.length_b   1.000
_cell.length_c   1.000
_cell.angle_alpha   90.00
_cell.angle_beta   90.00
_cell.angle_gamma   90.00
#
_symmetry.space_group_name_H-M   'P 1'
#
loop_
_entity.id
_entity.type
_entity.pdbx_description
1 polymer ?
#
loop_
_entity_poly.entity_id
_entity_poly.type
_entity_poly.pdbx_seq_one_letter_code
_entity_poly.pdbx_strand_id
1 'polypeptide(L)'
;MLSDRHVHTPYCLHGSSDAMENYVKVAIEAGLESLTFTEHAPLPMADPLPDKDSSMRPEDVEAYLSEVRALAKKYQGSIEIHAGFELDYLEGKEKETRAFLEKYPETVPHSILSVHFVQLAPEEYFCIDLDRETKNLICDDTGYEAIYT
;
A
#
# COMPACT_ATOMS: atom_id res chain seq x y z
N MET A 1 -13.42 -14.01 13.86
CA MET A 1 -13.16 -12.56 13.66
C MET A 1 -13.26 -12.26 12.17
N LEU A 2 -14.22 -11.45 11.76
CA LEU A 2 -14.36 -11.00 10.38
C LEU A 2 -13.59 -9.69 10.23
N SER A 3 -12.62 -9.63 9.29
CA SER A 3 -11.73 -8.48 9.15
C SER A 3 -11.44 -8.18 7.69
N ASP A 4 -11.24 -6.90 7.38
CA ASP A 4 -10.61 -6.46 6.14
C ASP A 4 -9.23 -5.87 6.49
N ARG A 5 -8.20 -6.36 5.84
CA ARG A 5 -6.81 -6.00 6.14
C ARG A 5 -6.07 -5.40 4.94
N HIS A 6 -6.81 -5.04 3.89
CA HIS A 6 -6.23 -4.44 2.70
C HIS A 6 -7.15 -3.34 2.16
N VAL A 7 -7.04 -2.14 2.74
CA VAL A 7 -7.89 -1.00 2.40
C VAL A 7 -7.04 0.23 2.10
N HIS A 8 -7.21 0.77 0.88
CA HIS A 8 -6.62 2.02 0.45
C HIS A 8 -7.48 3.21 0.87
N THR A 9 -6.91 4.40 0.79
CA THR A 9 -7.46 5.64 1.34
C THR A 9 -7.31 6.78 0.33
N PRO A 10 -7.85 7.98 0.58
CA PRO A 10 -7.59 9.16 -0.25
C PRO A 10 -6.11 9.61 -0.30
N TYR A 11 -5.25 9.03 0.52
CA TYR A 11 -3.81 9.26 0.43
C TYR A 11 -3.16 8.49 -0.73
N CYS A 12 -3.84 7.48 -1.27
CA CYS A 12 -3.49 6.85 -2.53
C CYS A 12 -3.92 7.77 -3.68
N LEU A 13 -2.96 8.26 -4.46
CA LEU A 13 -3.20 9.28 -5.49
C LEU A 13 -4.06 8.75 -6.65
N HIS A 14 -4.12 7.43 -6.85
CA HIS A 14 -4.97 6.76 -7.86
C HIS A 14 -6.20 6.07 -7.26
N GLY A 15 -6.42 6.21 -5.94
CA GLY A 15 -7.53 5.59 -5.23
C GLY A 15 -8.82 6.41 -5.24
N SER A 16 -9.78 6.00 -4.40
CA SER A 16 -11.02 6.74 -4.18
C SER A 16 -10.79 8.00 -3.34
N SER A 17 -11.52 9.07 -3.65
CA SER A 17 -11.54 10.28 -2.84
C SER A 17 -12.50 10.23 -1.64
N ASP A 18 -13.09 9.07 -1.35
CA ASP A 18 -14.00 8.89 -0.22
C ASP A 18 -13.26 9.06 1.11
N ALA A 19 -13.86 9.83 2.03
CA ALA A 19 -13.29 10.02 3.35
C ALA A 19 -13.08 8.67 4.08
N MET A 20 -11.94 8.50 4.75
CA MET A 20 -11.60 7.27 5.47
C MET A 20 -12.68 6.84 6.46
N GLU A 21 -13.37 7.79 7.06
CA GLU A 21 -14.49 7.51 7.97
C GLU A 21 -15.64 6.76 7.30
N ASN A 22 -15.88 6.92 6.00
CA ASN A 22 -16.93 6.21 5.28
C ASN A 22 -16.61 4.72 5.18
N TYR A 23 -15.35 4.35 4.96
CA TYR A 23 -14.89 2.95 4.99
C TYR A 23 -15.15 2.32 6.36
N VAL A 24 -14.86 3.05 7.45
CA VAL A 24 -15.14 2.57 8.82
C VAL A 24 -16.62 2.31 9.03
N LYS A 25 -17.49 3.23 8.60
CA LYS A 25 -18.96 3.07 8.74
C LYS A 25 -19.45 1.86 7.97
N VAL A 26 -19.02 1.68 6.71
CA VAL A 26 -19.38 0.54 5.88
C VAL A 26 -18.85 -0.77 6.49
N ALA A 27 -17.64 -0.78 7.03
CA ALA A 27 -17.08 -1.94 7.72
C ALA A 27 -17.93 -2.36 8.93
N ILE A 28 -18.37 -1.39 9.74
CA ILE A 28 -19.26 -1.64 10.88
C ILE A 28 -20.62 -2.19 10.41
N GLU A 29 -21.23 -1.58 9.39
CA GLU A 29 -22.51 -2.03 8.81
C GLU A 29 -22.42 -3.43 8.22
N ALA A 30 -21.25 -3.79 7.65
CA ALA A 30 -20.95 -5.14 7.15
C ALA A 30 -20.65 -6.16 8.26
N GLY A 31 -20.57 -5.73 9.51
CA GLY A 31 -20.31 -6.59 10.67
C GLY A 31 -18.83 -6.98 10.81
N LEU A 32 -17.90 -6.19 10.27
CA LEU A 32 -16.47 -6.40 10.49
C LEU A 32 -16.10 -6.08 11.95
N GLU A 33 -15.24 -6.89 12.53
CA GLU A 33 -14.70 -6.71 13.88
C GLU A 33 -13.37 -5.92 13.84
N SER A 34 -12.68 -5.94 12.69
CA SER A 34 -11.40 -5.24 12.50
C SER A 34 -11.25 -4.72 11.08
N LEU A 35 -10.67 -3.53 10.95
CA LEU A 35 -10.32 -2.87 9.69
C LEU A 35 -8.86 -2.42 9.74
N THR A 36 -8.08 -2.74 8.73
CA THR A 36 -6.71 -2.23 8.60
C THR A 36 -6.61 -1.40 7.32
N PHE A 37 -6.26 -0.13 7.49
CA PHE A 37 -5.84 0.69 6.36
C PHE A 37 -4.38 0.34 6.03
N THR A 38 -4.13 0.00 4.76
CA THR A 38 -2.81 -0.39 4.24
C THR A 38 -2.53 0.39 2.97
N GLU A 39 -2.28 1.67 3.15
CA GLU A 39 -1.98 2.54 2.02
C GLU A 39 -0.62 2.21 1.40
N HIS A 40 -0.47 2.41 0.08
CA HIS A 40 0.83 2.27 -0.57
C HIS A 40 1.88 3.15 0.12
N ALA A 41 2.91 2.51 0.68
CA ALA A 41 4.01 3.23 1.29
C ALA A 41 4.76 4.07 0.25
N PRO A 42 5.33 5.22 0.64
CA PRO A 42 6.19 5.96 -0.28
C PRO A 42 7.28 5.07 -0.88
N LEU A 43 7.41 5.11 -2.20
CA LEU A 43 8.46 4.35 -2.88
C LEU A 43 9.85 4.83 -2.42
N PRO A 44 10.81 3.92 -2.21
CA PRO A 44 12.19 4.27 -1.85
C PRO A 44 13.03 4.76 -3.05
N MET A 45 12.36 5.16 -4.12
CA MET A 45 12.94 5.67 -5.37
C MET A 45 11.95 6.64 -6.03
N ALA A 46 12.37 7.28 -7.13
CA ALA A 46 11.43 8.04 -7.95
C ALA A 46 10.40 7.09 -8.56
N ASP A 47 9.13 7.46 -8.48
CA ASP A 47 8.05 6.68 -9.07
C ASP A 47 8.28 6.50 -10.59
N PRO A 48 8.34 5.26 -11.09
CA PRO A 48 8.59 5.01 -12.51
C PRO A 48 7.37 5.29 -13.40
N LEU A 49 6.16 5.34 -12.81
CA LEU A 49 4.95 5.57 -13.59
C LEU A 49 4.87 7.00 -14.17
N PRO A 50 4.24 7.18 -15.34
CA PRO A 50 4.12 8.50 -15.98
C PRO A 50 3.44 9.54 -15.08
N ASP A 51 2.35 9.15 -14.42
CA ASP A 51 1.51 10.04 -13.60
C ASP A 51 2.06 10.27 -12.19
N LYS A 52 3.10 9.50 -11.78
CA LYS A 52 3.74 9.60 -10.46
C LYS A 52 2.75 9.46 -9.30
N ASP A 53 1.81 8.55 -9.43
CA ASP A 53 0.68 8.35 -8.52
C ASP A 53 0.59 6.94 -7.92
N SER A 54 1.63 6.11 -8.10
CA SER A 54 1.63 4.72 -7.63
C SER A 54 1.70 4.57 -6.11
N SER A 55 2.03 5.61 -5.39
CA SER A 55 2.20 5.53 -3.93
C SER A 55 1.88 6.85 -3.23
N MET A 56 1.68 6.78 -1.91
CA MET A 56 1.55 7.94 -1.05
C MET A 56 2.82 8.81 -1.09
N ARG A 57 2.66 10.12 -0.98
CA ARG A 57 3.80 11.03 -0.85
C ARG A 57 4.44 10.91 0.53
N PRO A 58 5.78 11.02 0.63
CA PRO A 58 6.47 10.95 1.92
C PRO A 58 5.99 11.97 2.96
N GLU A 59 5.58 13.17 2.52
CA GLU A 59 5.05 14.23 3.37
C GLU A 59 3.66 13.94 3.94
N ASP A 60 2.90 13.01 3.35
CA ASP A 60 1.54 12.68 3.76
C ASP A 60 1.48 11.55 4.81
N VAL A 61 2.58 10.84 5.04
CA VAL A 61 2.64 9.67 5.95
C VAL A 61 2.14 10.01 7.35
N GLU A 62 2.61 11.12 7.94
CA GLU A 62 2.21 11.50 9.30
C GLU A 62 0.73 11.92 9.37
N ALA A 63 0.20 12.56 8.33
CA ALA A 63 -1.22 12.92 8.24
C ALA A 63 -2.08 11.65 8.15
N TYR A 64 -1.71 10.69 7.29
CA TYR A 64 -2.34 9.38 7.19
C TYR A 64 -2.40 8.66 8.55
N LEU A 65 -1.25 8.48 9.20
CA LEU A 65 -1.18 7.79 10.49
C LEU A 65 -1.99 8.52 11.57
N SER A 66 -1.98 9.86 11.58
CA SER A 66 -2.76 10.67 12.51
C SER A 66 -4.26 10.48 12.31
N GLU A 67 -4.74 10.42 11.06
CA GLU A 67 -6.15 10.21 10.75
C GLU A 67 -6.60 8.81 11.16
N VAL A 68 -5.81 7.75 10.86
CA VAL A 68 -6.11 6.38 11.31
C VAL A 68 -6.22 6.32 12.83
N ARG A 69 -5.26 6.91 13.57
CA ARG A 69 -5.30 6.95 15.03
C ARG A 69 -6.53 7.69 15.56
N ALA A 70 -6.94 8.78 14.91
CA ALA A 70 -8.15 9.51 15.28
C ALA A 70 -9.42 8.68 15.09
N LEU A 71 -9.51 7.94 13.96
CA LEU A 71 -10.61 7.03 13.67
C LEU A 71 -10.63 5.85 14.67
N ALA A 72 -9.49 5.24 14.96
CA ALA A 72 -9.38 4.17 15.95
C ALA A 72 -9.89 4.62 17.33
N LYS A 73 -9.54 5.84 17.75
CA LYS A 73 -10.05 6.43 18.98
C LYS A 73 -11.56 6.70 18.93
N LYS A 74 -12.05 7.25 17.82
CA LYS A 74 -13.46 7.63 17.63
C LYS A 74 -14.38 6.43 17.68
N TYR A 75 -13.96 5.32 17.07
CA TYR A 75 -14.77 4.09 16.93
C TYR A 75 -14.38 2.98 17.92
N GLN A 76 -13.60 3.34 18.96
CA GLN A 76 -13.20 2.41 20.01
C GLN A 76 -14.43 1.71 20.64
N GLY A 77 -14.40 0.38 20.67
CA GLY A 77 -15.49 -0.46 21.16
C GLY A 77 -16.54 -0.84 20.10
N SER A 78 -16.50 -0.24 18.91
CA SER A 78 -17.36 -0.63 17.78
C SER A 78 -16.61 -1.50 16.77
N ILE A 79 -15.37 -1.16 16.48
CA ILE A 79 -14.50 -1.88 15.54
C ILE A 79 -13.04 -1.61 15.92
N GLU A 80 -12.15 -2.59 15.74
CA GLU A 80 -10.71 -2.38 15.86
C GLU A 80 -10.16 -1.79 14.55
N ILE A 81 -9.42 -0.69 14.63
CA ILE A 81 -8.84 -0.02 13.45
C ILE A 81 -7.33 0.03 13.60
N HIS A 82 -6.64 -0.42 12.57
CA HIS A 82 -5.18 -0.46 12.52
C HIS A 82 -4.64 0.34 11.34
N ALA A 83 -3.42 0.86 11.51
CA ALA A 83 -2.63 1.45 10.43
C ALA A 83 -1.52 0.48 10.03
N GLY A 84 -1.44 0.20 8.75
CA GLY A 84 -0.35 -0.52 8.10
C GLY A 84 0.04 0.21 6.82
N PHE A 85 0.93 -0.41 6.07
CA PHE A 85 1.29 0.01 4.72
C PHE A 85 1.29 -1.19 3.80
N GLU A 86 0.93 -0.98 2.57
CA GLU A 86 1.30 -1.87 1.48
C GLU A 86 2.65 -1.41 0.95
N LEU A 87 3.68 -2.22 1.21
CA LEU A 87 5.05 -1.94 0.82
C LEU A 87 5.35 -2.68 -0.48
N ASP A 88 6.01 -2.03 -1.41
CA ASP A 88 6.55 -2.68 -2.58
C ASP A 88 7.88 -3.36 -2.27
N TYR A 89 7.98 -4.65 -2.60
CA TYR A 89 9.28 -5.27 -2.72
C TYR A 89 9.95 -4.76 -3.99
N LEU A 90 11.10 -4.13 -3.81
CA LEU A 90 11.91 -3.61 -4.89
C LEU A 90 13.33 -4.16 -4.73
N GLU A 91 13.76 -4.97 -5.69
CA GLU A 91 15.11 -5.54 -5.67
C GLU A 91 16.16 -4.43 -5.58
N GLY A 92 17.09 -4.58 -4.61
CA GLY A 92 18.13 -3.60 -4.34
C GLY A 92 17.72 -2.40 -3.48
N LYS A 93 16.45 -2.31 -3.03
CA LYS A 93 15.93 -1.24 -2.16
C LYS A 93 15.52 -1.73 -0.76
N GLU A 94 15.93 -2.94 -0.39
CA GLU A 94 15.54 -3.57 0.89
C GLU A 94 15.99 -2.78 2.12
N LYS A 95 17.09 -2.04 2.00
CA LYS A 95 17.63 -1.22 3.10
C LYS A 95 16.74 0.00 3.36
N GLU A 96 16.30 0.65 2.30
CA GLU A 96 15.42 1.81 2.34
C GLU A 96 14.04 1.43 2.88
N THR A 97 13.48 0.30 2.41
CA THR A 97 12.22 -0.25 2.92
C THR A 97 12.32 -0.59 4.41
N ARG A 98 13.43 -1.21 4.82
CA ARG A 98 13.70 -1.49 6.25
C ARG A 98 13.79 -0.21 7.07
N ALA A 99 14.51 0.81 6.59
CA ALA A 99 14.64 2.08 7.28
C ALA A 99 13.29 2.79 7.45
N PHE A 100 12.40 2.69 6.44
CA PHE A 100 11.03 3.19 6.54
C PHE A 100 10.25 2.46 7.65
N LEU A 101 10.29 1.13 7.70
CA LEU A 101 9.61 0.33 8.72
C LEU A 101 10.18 0.58 10.13
N GLU A 102 11.49 0.80 10.26
CA GLU A 102 12.13 1.15 11.54
C GLU A 102 11.67 2.52 12.06
N LYS A 103 11.29 3.43 11.17
CA LYS A 103 10.71 4.73 11.54
C LYS A 103 9.26 4.61 12.04
N TYR A 104 8.52 3.62 11.57
CA TYR A 104 7.10 3.40 11.88
C TYR A 104 6.84 1.98 12.41
N PRO A 105 7.47 1.57 13.51
CA PRO A 105 7.46 0.17 13.97
C PRO A 105 6.06 -0.32 14.37
N GLU A 106 5.15 0.56 14.75
CA GLU A 106 3.78 0.22 15.11
C GLU A 106 2.95 -0.27 13.93
N THR A 107 3.35 0.03 12.69
CA THR A 107 2.63 -0.38 11.48
C THR A 107 3.03 -1.77 11.00
N VAL A 108 4.22 -2.24 11.37
CA VAL A 108 4.81 -3.50 10.88
C VAL A 108 3.87 -4.71 11.02
N PRO A 109 3.18 -4.94 12.17
CA PRO A 109 2.29 -6.10 12.33
C PRO A 109 1.05 -6.05 11.42
N HIS A 110 0.78 -4.90 10.83
CA HIS A 110 -0.42 -4.61 10.05
C HIS A 110 -0.12 -4.30 8.60
N SER A 111 1.15 -4.34 8.21
CA SER A 111 1.60 -4.06 6.84
C SER A 111 1.58 -5.30 5.95
N ILE A 112 1.55 -5.06 4.65
CA ILE A 112 1.58 -6.05 3.58
C ILE A 112 2.84 -5.80 2.77
N LEU A 113 3.49 -6.86 2.30
CA LEU A 113 4.56 -6.78 1.31
C LEU A 113 4.01 -7.31 -0.01
N SER A 114 3.99 -6.44 -1.01
CA SER A 114 3.49 -6.73 -2.35
C SER A 114 4.60 -6.63 -3.40
N VAL A 115 4.36 -7.16 -4.57
CA VAL A 115 5.24 -7.04 -5.74
C VAL A 115 4.41 -6.43 -6.87
N HIS A 116 4.50 -5.11 -7.04
CA HIS A 116 3.89 -4.40 -8.16
C HIS A 116 4.92 -4.03 -9.23
N PHE A 117 6.20 -4.01 -8.86
CA PHE A 117 7.28 -3.66 -9.78
C PHE A 117 8.30 -4.81 -9.90
N VAL A 118 8.74 -5.04 -11.13
CA VAL A 118 9.85 -5.95 -11.43
C VAL A 118 10.99 -5.18 -12.05
N GLN A 119 12.22 -5.55 -11.71
CA GLN A 119 13.42 -4.95 -12.29
C GLN A 119 13.87 -5.80 -13.48
N LEU A 120 13.83 -5.25 -14.69
CA LEU A 120 14.29 -5.93 -15.90
C LEU A 120 15.74 -5.56 -16.27
N ALA A 121 16.20 -4.38 -15.81
CA ALA A 121 17.59 -3.96 -15.95
C ALA A 121 17.98 -3.09 -14.72
N PRO A 122 19.27 -2.85 -14.44
CA PRO A 122 19.67 -2.02 -13.32
C PRO A 122 18.97 -0.66 -13.31
N GLU A 123 18.27 -0.35 -12.19
CA GLU A 123 17.47 0.86 -11.98
C GLU A 123 16.28 1.04 -12.95
N GLU A 124 15.90 0.01 -13.71
CA GLU A 124 14.71 0.00 -14.58
C GLU A 124 13.62 -0.89 -13.98
N TYR A 125 12.58 -0.25 -13.44
CA TYR A 125 11.44 -0.92 -12.81
C TYR A 125 10.18 -0.77 -13.65
N PHE A 126 9.46 -1.86 -13.82
CA PHE A 126 8.21 -1.94 -14.59
C PHE A 126 7.09 -2.37 -13.69
N CYS A 127 5.96 -1.67 -13.78
CA CYS A 127 4.75 -2.00 -13.03
C CYS A 127 4.03 -3.15 -13.74
N ILE A 128 3.80 -4.27 -13.04
CA ILE A 128 3.21 -5.48 -13.61
C ILE A 128 1.68 -5.44 -13.70
N ASP A 129 1.05 -4.53 -13.00
CA ASP A 129 -0.40 -4.35 -12.91
C ASP A 129 -0.91 -3.01 -13.44
N LEU A 130 -0.02 -2.20 -14.06
CA LEU A 130 -0.39 -0.93 -14.67
C LEU A 130 -1.48 -1.11 -15.74
N ASP A 131 -1.23 -2.00 -16.69
CA ASP A 131 -2.17 -2.35 -17.76
C ASP A 131 -1.81 -3.71 -18.38
N ARG A 132 -2.76 -4.22 -19.17
CA ARG A 132 -2.61 -5.54 -19.80
C ARG A 132 -1.50 -5.59 -20.86
N GLU A 133 -1.25 -4.47 -21.55
CA GLU A 133 -0.24 -4.39 -22.59
C GLU A 133 1.16 -4.46 -21.99
N THR A 134 1.44 -3.65 -20.97
CA THR A 134 2.69 -3.66 -20.21
C THR A 134 2.96 -5.04 -19.59
N LYS A 135 1.94 -5.66 -18.97
CA LYS A 135 2.07 -7.01 -18.42
C LYS A 135 2.44 -8.03 -19.48
N ASN A 136 1.80 -7.99 -20.67
CA ASN A 136 2.11 -8.92 -21.74
C ASN A 136 3.53 -8.70 -22.30
N LEU A 137 3.97 -7.45 -22.46
CA LEU A 137 5.34 -7.16 -22.90
C LEU A 137 6.38 -7.73 -21.94
N ILE A 138 6.19 -7.53 -20.63
CA ILE A 138 7.08 -8.10 -19.62
C ILE A 138 7.09 -9.63 -19.68
N CYS A 139 5.91 -10.26 -19.79
CA CYS A 139 5.77 -11.71 -19.87
C CYS A 139 6.39 -12.30 -21.14
N ASP A 140 6.28 -11.60 -22.27
CA ASP A 140 6.86 -12.04 -23.55
C ASP A 140 8.40 -11.97 -23.54
N ASP A 141 8.97 -10.94 -22.91
CA ASP A 141 10.42 -10.76 -22.83
C ASP A 141 11.09 -11.66 -21.78
N THR A 142 10.47 -11.87 -20.63
CA THR A 142 11.08 -12.59 -19.50
C THR A 142 10.54 -14.00 -19.28
N GLY A 143 9.38 -14.31 -19.86
CA GLY A 143 8.59 -15.48 -19.53
C GLY A 143 7.78 -15.27 -18.24
N TYR A 144 6.54 -15.75 -18.25
CA TYR A 144 5.59 -15.59 -17.13
C TYR A 144 6.13 -16.12 -15.80
N GLU A 145 6.88 -17.22 -15.85
CA GLU A 145 7.46 -17.85 -14.64
C GLU A 145 8.56 -16.99 -13.99
N ALA A 146 9.33 -16.23 -14.78
CA ALA A 146 10.42 -15.41 -14.25
C ALA A 146 9.94 -14.19 -13.40
N ILE A 147 8.69 -13.79 -13.57
CA ILE A 147 8.10 -12.68 -12.80
C ILE A 147 7.74 -13.13 -11.38
N TYR A 148 7.45 -14.42 -11.18
CA TYR A 148 6.93 -14.97 -9.93
C TYR A 148 7.89 -15.95 -9.22
N THR A 149 9.13 -16.08 -9.68
CA THR A 149 10.19 -16.89 -9.07
C THR A 149 11.35 -16.07 -8.54
#